data_8096a8fa527854f7b31a87adfce73c23
#
_entry.id   8096a8fa527854f7b31a87adfce73c23
#
_cell.length_a   1.000
_cell.length_b   1.000
_cell.length_c   1.000
_cell.angle_alpha   90.00
_cell.angle_beta   90.00
_cell.angle_gamma   90.00
#
_symmetry.space_group_name_H-M   'P 1'
#
loop_
_entity.id
_entity.type
_entity.pdbx_description
1 polymer ?
#
loop_
_entity_poly.entity_id
_entity_poly.type
_entity_poly.pdbx_seq_one_letter_code
_entity_poly.pdbx_strand_id
1 'polypeptide(L)'
;MSFLATRDPLTHLRNRRELEESLDQELSRHQRQREHLALMFIDCDDFKLVNDTYGHEMGDVYLKHVAHLLMEMTRKSDLVFRFAGDEFVILLPNQKQEGAEIIAGRIKEQLEAVPLRADGQDVPVKISYGVVSTEAIRSFDSKALLKASDQKLYEMKALKPKTKRAAHEQSA
;
A
#
# COMPACT_ATOMS: atom_id res chain seq x y z
N MET A 1 -9.02 -17.26 15.54
CA MET A 1 -9.17 -17.51 14.08
C MET A 1 -7.93 -18.18 13.52
N SER A 2 -8.08 -19.02 12.50
CA SER A 2 -6.94 -19.67 11.86
C SER A 2 -6.13 -18.66 11.04
N PHE A 3 -4.86 -18.97 10.81
CA PHE A 3 -3.96 -18.17 9.95
C PHE A 3 -4.60 -17.87 8.59
N LEU A 4 -5.25 -18.87 7.97
CA LEU A 4 -5.87 -18.75 6.66
C LEU A 4 -7.06 -17.77 6.63
N ALA A 5 -7.72 -17.51 7.77
CA ALA A 5 -8.85 -16.59 7.84
C ALA A 5 -8.41 -15.11 7.91
N THR A 6 -7.16 -14.82 8.29
CA THR A 6 -6.65 -13.46 8.53
C THR A 6 -5.52 -13.07 7.60
N ARG A 7 -4.94 -14.02 6.87
CA ARG A 7 -3.75 -13.79 6.03
C ARG A 7 -4.03 -14.01 4.56
N ASP A 8 -3.36 -13.20 3.74
CA ASP A 8 -3.34 -13.38 2.29
C ASP A 8 -2.47 -14.59 1.93
N PRO A 9 -2.96 -15.55 1.12
CA PRO A 9 -2.20 -16.76 0.83
C PRO A 9 -0.93 -16.52 -0.01
N LEU A 10 -0.90 -15.48 -0.83
CA LEU A 10 0.27 -15.19 -1.66
C LEU A 10 1.37 -14.48 -0.88
N THR A 11 1.04 -13.41 -0.18
CA THR A 11 2.02 -12.51 0.46
C THR A 11 2.20 -12.80 1.95
N HIS A 12 1.31 -13.53 2.57
CA HIS A 12 1.23 -13.79 4.01
C HIS A 12 1.01 -12.53 4.86
N LEU A 13 0.72 -11.41 4.22
CA LEU A 13 0.27 -10.20 4.91
C LEU A 13 -1.14 -10.41 5.45
N ARG A 14 -1.55 -9.56 6.38
CA ARG A 14 -2.95 -9.50 6.80
C ARG A 14 -3.82 -9.23 5.57
N ASN A 15 -4.98 -9.85 5.49
CA ASN A 15 -5.87 -9.71 4.35
C ASN A 15 -6.84 -8.52 4.53
N ARG A 16 -7.64 -8.24 3.51
CA ARG A 16 -8.62 -7.15 3.52
C ARG A 16 -9.66 -7.30 4.64
N ARG A 17 -10.09 -8.51 4.92
CA ARG A 17 -11.06 -8.77 5.99
C ARG A 17 -10.48 -8.36 7.35
N GLU A 18 -9.24 -8.71 7.59
CA GLU A 18 -8.53 -8.34 8.82
C GLU A 18 -8.34 -6.82 8.92
N LEU A 19 -8.18 -6.14 7.77
CA LEU A 19 -8.10 -4.68 7.75
C LEU A 19 -9.37 -4.04 8.32
N GLU A 20 -10.54 -4.50 7.92
CA GLU A 20 -11.79 -3.91 8.37
C GLU A 20 -11.94 -3.99 9.89
N GLU A 21 -11.62 -5.16 10.45
CA GLU A 21 -11.68 -5.38 11.91
C GLU A 21 -10.60 -4.57 12.64
N SER A 22 -9.36 -4.62 12.16
CA SER A 22 -8.23 -3.91 12.77
C SER A 22 -8.42 -2.40 12.73
N LEU A 23 -8.94 -1.89 11.62
CA LEU A 23 -9.15 -0.45 11.45
C LEU A 23 -10.17 0.09 12.46
N ASP A 24 -11.29 -0.59 12.64
CA ASP A 24 -12.29 -0.18 13.61
C ASP A 24 -11.74 -0.20 15.04
N GLN A 25 -11.00 -1.23 15.39
CA GLN A 25 -10.36 -1.37 16.70
C GLN A 25 -9.33 -0.25 16.94
N GLU A 26 -8.48 -0.02 15.97
CA GLU A 26 -7.42 1.01 16.08
C GLU A 26 -8.00 2.41 16.14
N LEU A 27 -9.03 2.71 15.36
CA LEU A 27 -9.69 4.01 15.41
C LEU A 27 -10.32 4.26 16.78
N SER A 28 -11.03 3.28 17.34
CA SER A 28 -11.61 3.38 18.66
C SER A 28 -10.55 3.60 19.74
N ARG A 29 -9.45 2.86 19.67
CA ARG A 29 -8.34 2.97 20.61
C ARG A 29 -7.71 4.36 20.55
N HIS A 30 -7.41 4.86 19.36
CA HIS A 30 -6.81 6.18 19.17
C HIS A 30 -7.72 7.31 19.65
N GLN A 31 -9.01 7.20 19.34
CA GLN A 31 -9.99 8.19 19.80
C GLN A 31 -10.03 8.27 21.33
N ARG A 32 -10.05 7.12 22.01
CA ARG A 32 -10.04 7.09 23.49
C ARG A 32 -8.76 7.67 24.08
N GLN A 33 -7.62 7.41 23.44
CA GLN A 33 -6.31 7.87 23.90
C GLN A 33 -5.97 9.29 23.44
N ARG A 34 -6.86 9.91 22.68
CA ARG A 34 -6.64 11.25 22.07
C ARG A 34 -5.39 11.30 21.20
N GLU A 35 -5.17 10.23 20.47
CA GLU A 35 -4.08 10.09 19.50
C GLU A 35 -4.65 10.01 18.10
N HIS A 36 -3.79 10.17 17.10
CA HIS A 36 -4.21 10.11 15.70
C HIS A 36 -3.65 8.87 15.01
N LEU A 37 -4.48 8.29 14.15
CA LEU A 37 -4.13 7.15 13.31
C LEU A 37 -4.04 7.62 11.87
N ALA A 38 -3.00 7.22 11.16
CA ALA A 38 -2.90 7.46 9.72
C ALA A 38 -3.04 6.15 8.95
N LEU A 39 -3.53 6.26 7.73
CA LEU A 39 -3.66 5.15 6.79
C LEU A 39 -2.97 5.53 5.49
N MET A 40 -2.04 4.67 5.04
CA MET A 40 -1.37 4.78 3.75
C MET A 40 -1.96 3.74 2.80
N PHE A 41 -2.54 4.20 1.70
CA PHE A 41 -3.08 3.34 0.65
C PHE A 41 -2.09 3.30 -0.50
N ILE A 42 -1.64 2.11 -0.91
CA ILE A 42 -0.57 1.91 -1.89
C ILE A 42 -1.09 1.13 -3.09
N ASP A 43 -0.67 1.54 -4.27
CA ASP A 43 -0.92 0.82 -5.52
C ASP A 43 0.40 0.68 -6.27
N CYS A 44 0.68 -0.52 -6.79
CA CYS A 44 1.87 -0.77 -7.59
C CYS A 44 1.64 -0.23 -9.01
N ASP A 45 2.44 0.77 -9.41
CA ASP A 45 2.34 1.35 -10.74
C ASP A 45 2.74 0.33 -11.80
N ASP A 46 1.94 0.27 -12.86
CA ASP A 46 2.22 -0.56 -14.03
C ASP A 46 2.33 -2.06 -13.73
N PHE A 47 1.64 -2.54 -12.70
CA PHE A 47 1.66 -3.96 -12.35
C PHE A 47 1.16 -4.83 -13.52
N LYS A 48 0.14 -4.36 -14.25
CA LYS A 48 -0.33 -5.08 -15.44
C LYS A 48 0.78 -5.22 -16.47
N LEU A 49 1.62 -4.19 -16.64
CA LEU A 49 2.78 -4.23 -17.53
C LEU A 49 3.79 -5.28 -17.07
N VAL A 50 4.01 -5.43 -15.78
CA VAL A 50 4.86 -6.50 -15.24
C VAL A 50 4.34 -7.88 -15.65
N ASN A 51 3.05 -8.14 -15.46
CA ASN A 51 2.42 -9.40 -15.86
C ASN A 51 2.52 -9.63 -17.37
N ASP A 52 2.24 -8.61 -18.17
CA ASP A 52 2.26 -8.73 -19.63
C ASP A 52 3.69 -8.92 -20.17
N THR A 53 4.69 -8.33 -19.52
CA THR A 53 6.08 -8.39 -19.96
C THR A 53 6.77 -9.67 -19.50
N TYR A 54 6.56 -10.06 -18.24
CA TYR A 54 7.31 -11.14 -17.59
C TYR A 54 6.49 -12.36 -17.23
N GLY A 55 5.16 -12.28 -17.36
CA GLY A 55 4.23 -13.35 -17.01
C GLY A 55 3.67 -13.25 -15.59
N HIS A 56 2.56 -13.96 -15.35
CA HIS A 56 1.86 -13.92 -14.05
C HIS A 56 2.67 -14.49 -12.90
N GLU A 57 3.55 -15.47 -13.17
CA GLU A 57 4.44 -16.02 -12.14
C GLU A 57 5.40 -14.94 -11.61
N MET A 58 5.95 -14.14 -12.51
CA MET A 58 6.79 -13.00 -12.13
C MET A 58 5.99 -11.93 -11.40
N GLY A 59 4.73 -11.70 -11.80
CA GLY A 59 3.82 -10.80 -11.08
C GLY A 59 3.62 -11.23 -9.64
N ASP A 60 3.45 -12.52 -9.39
CA ASP A 60 3.33 -13.07 -8.04
C ASP A 60 4.61 -12.87 -7.23
N VAL A 61 5.76 -13.12 -7.84
CA VAL A 61 7.07 -12.90 -7.21
C VAL A 61 7.26 -11.41 -6.88
N TYR A 62 6.84 -10.53 -7.78
CA TYR A 62 6.86 -9.08 -7.60
C TYR A 62 6.02 -8.66 -6.37
N LEU A 63 4.80 -9.16 -6.25
CA LEU A 63 3.94 -8.85 -5.09
C LEU A 63 4.53 -9.35 -3.78
N LYS A 64 5.13 -10.54 -3.78
CA LYS A 64 5.84 -11.08 -2.61
C LYS A 64 7.04 -10.20 -2.23
N HIS A 65 7.77 -9.72 -3.21
CA HIS A 65 8.92 -8.82 -3.02
C HIS A 65 8.47 -7.51 -2.36
N VAL A 66 7.42 -6.88 -2.89
CA VAL A 66 6.86 -5.65 -2.32
C VAL A 66 6.39 -5.90 -0.89
N ALA A 67 5.65 -6.98 -0.65
CA ALA A 67 5.15 -7.33 0.67
C ALA A 67 6.29 -7.51 1.69
N HIS A 68 7.34 -8.23 1.29
CA HIS A 68 8.52 -8.45 2.13
C HIS A 68 9.20 -7.13 2.51
N LEU A 69 9.40 -6.25 1.54
CA LEU A 69 10.02 -4.94 1.78
C LEU A 69 9.15 -4.07 2.71
N LEU A 70 7.83 -4.07 2.50
CA LEU A 70 6.93 -3.30 3.37
C LEU A 70 7.02 -3.78 4.82
N MET A 71 7.11 -5.08 5.04
CA MET A 71 7.27 -5.64 6.39
C MET A 71 8.62 -5.25 7.01
N GLU A 72 9.69 -5.19 6.23
CA GLU A 72 11.01 -4.77 6.71
C GLU A 72 11.07 -3.29 7.04
N MET A 73 10.37 -2.45 6.29
CA MET A 73 10.41 -0.98 6.42
C MET A 73 9.52 -0.44 7.52
N THR A 74 8.57 -1.23 8.00
CA THR A 74 7.58 -0.79 8.98
C THR A 74 7.97 -1.22 10.39
N ARG A 75 7.45 -0.47 11.38
CA ARG A 75 7.64 -0.79 12.80
C ARG A 75 6.71 -1.93 13.22
N LYS A 76 7.00 -2.56 14.36
CA LYS A 76 6.13 -3.61 14.91
C LYS A 76 4.70 -3.12 15.19
N SER A 77 4.56 -1.85 15.54
CA SER A 77 3.25 -1.23 15.79
C SER A 77 2.47 -0.93 14.53
N ASP A 78 3.14 -0.85 13.38
CA ASP A 78 2.48 -0.63 12.10
C ASP A 78 1.85 -1.93 11.61
N LEU A 79 0.70 -1.84 10.94
CA LEU A 79 0.01 -3.01 10.42
C LEU A 79 -0.02 -2.93 8.89
N VAL A 80 0.43 -4.00 8.24
CA VAL A 80 0.53 -4.08 6.78
C VAL A 80 -0.48 -5.09 6.25
N PHE A 81 -1.25 -4.67 5.24
CA PHE A 81 -2.33 -5.47 4.66
C PHE A 81 -2.19 -5.55 3.15
N ARG A 82 -2.60 -6.67 2.58
CA ARG A 82 -2.90 -6.74 1.15
C ARG A 82 -4.38 -6.43 0.97
N PHE A 83 -4.70 -5.37 0.24
CA PHE A 83 -6.08 -4.91 0.07
C PHE A 83 -6.77 -5.60 -1.11
N ALA A 84 -6.13 -5.61 -2.26
CA ALA A 84 -6.61 -6.27 -3.47
C ALA A 84 -5.40 -6.51 -4.38
N GLY A 85 -5.52 -7.21 -5.46
CA GLY A 85 -4.51 -7.47 -6.48
C GLY A 85 -3.10 -6.90 -6.19
N ASP A 86 -2.86 -5.70 -6.66
CA ASP A 86 -1.61 -4.95 -6.49
C ASP A 86 -1.72 -3.77 -5.50
N GLU A 87 -2.71 -3.83 -4.60
CA GLU A 87 -2.99 -2.78 -3.64
C GLU A 87 -2.66 -3.23 -2.21
N PHE A 88 -2.00 -2.34 -1.46
CA PHE A 88 -1.61 -2.57 -0.07
C PHE A 88 -2.08 -1.41 0.81
N VAL A 89 -2.27 -1.70 2.09
CA VAL A 89 -2.62 -0.68 3.09
C VAL A 89 -1.69 -0.83 4.28
N ILE A 90 -1.23 0.30 4.82
CA ILE A 90 -0.48 0.34 6.07
C ILE A 90 -1.21 1.22 7.05
N LEU A 91 -1.48 0.71 8.25
CA LEU A 91 -1.94 1.52 9.37
C LEU A 91 -0.73 2.01 10.14
N LEU A 92 -0.67 3.33 10.34
CA LEU A 92 0.42 4.02 11.02
C LEU A 92 -0.09 4.62 12.32
N PRO A 93 0.02 3.88 13.45
CA PRO A 93 -0.43 4.38 14.74
C PRO A 93 0.33 5.62 15.18
N ASN A 94 -0.37 6.50 15.88
CA ASN A 94 0.22 7.67 16.53
C ASN A 94 0.86 8.65 15.55
N GLN A 95 0.22 8.87 14.41
CA GLN A 95 0.74 9.78 13.38
C GLN A 95 -0.26 10.88 13.04
N LYS A 96 0.18 12.13 13.19
CA LYS A 96 -0.50 13.28 12.61
C LYS A 96 -0.18 13.34 11.11
N GLN A 97 -0.89 14.17 10.38
CA GLN A 97 -0.77 14.23 8.92
C GLN A 97 0.66 14.47 8.44
N GLU A 98 1.34 15.45 9.04
CA GLU A 98 2.73 15.78 8.64
C GLU A 98 3.67 14.59 8.83
N GLY A 99 3.61 13.95 9.99
CA GLY A 99 4.44 12.76 10.27
C GLY A 99 4.12 11.60 9.36
N ALA A 100 2.86 11.38 9.08
CA ALA A 100 2.41 10.33 8.16
C ALA A 100 2.93 10.55 6.74
N GLU A 101 2.92 11.79 6.26
CA GLU A 101 3.44 12.15 4.93
C GLU A 101 4.95 11.89 4.84
N ILE A 102 5.70 12.23 5.87
CA ILE A 102 7.14 11.96 5.92
C ILE A 102 7.41 10.46 5.85
N ILE A 103 6.69 9.67 6.65
CA ILE A 103 6.84 8.21 6.66
C ILE A 103 6.49 7.62 5.30
N ALA A 104 5.38 8.03 4.71
CA ALA A 104 4.92 7.53 3.41
C ALA A 104 5.93 7.84 2.30
N GLY A 105 6.47 9.04 2.25
CA GLY A 105 7.50 9.43 1.30
C GLY A 105 8.75 8.59 1.43
N ARG A 106 9.17 8.31 2.66
CA ARG A 106 10.33 7.46 2.93
C ARG A 106 10.09 6.01 2.51
N ILE A 107 8.91 5.47 2.78
CA ILE A 107 8.54 4.11 2.35
C ILE A 107 8.62 4.02 0.83
N LYS A 108 8.03 4.98 0.11
CA LYS A 108 8.08 5.01 -1.36
C LYS A 108 9.53 5.03 -1.85
N GLU A 109 10.34 5.92 -1.33
CA GLU A 109 11.74 6.08 -1.73
C GLU A 109 12.54 4.79 -1.51
N GLN A 110 12.41 4.18 -0.33
CA GLN A 110 13.11 2.93 0.00
C GLN A 110 12.62 1.75 -0.83
N LEU A 111 11.31 1.67 -1.07
CA LEU A 111 10.72 0.60 -1.85
C LEU A 111 11.20 0.64 -3.31
N GLU A 112 11.22 1.85 -3.90
CA GLU A 112 11.65 2.05 -5.28
C GLU A 112 13.18 1.92 -5.46
N ALA A 113 13.93 1.97 -4.36
CA ALA A 113 15.37 1.76 -4.38
C ALA A 113 15.79 0.29 -4.49
N VAL A 114 14.85 -0.66 -4.31
CA VAL A 114 15.15 -2.10 -4.31
C VAL A 114 14.33 -2.79 -5.40
N PRO A 115 14.83 -2.82 -6.64
CA PRO A 115 14.15 -3.54 -7.71
C PRO A 115 14.10 -5.03 -7.41
N LEU A 116 13.12 -5.72 -8.00
CA LEU A 116 13.07 -7.18 -7.95
C LEU A 116 14.14 -7.75 -8.88
N ARG A 117 15.02 -8.57 -8.35
CA ARG A 117 16.00 -9.31 -9.15
C ARG A 117 15.57 -10.77 -9.26
N ALA A 118 15.21 -11.20 -10.47
CA ALA A 118 14.75 -12.55 -10.72
C ALA A 118 15.11 -12.95 -12.14
N ASP A 119 15.57 -14.20 -12.31
CA ASP A 119 15.95 -14.77 -13.60
C ASP A 119 16.91 -13.89 -14.42
N GLY A 120 17.87 -13.27 -13.73
CA GLY A 120 18.88 -12.39 -14.34
C GLY A 120 18.34 -11.04 -14.80
N GLN A 121 17.13 -10.68 -14.42
CA GLN A 121 16.48 -9.42 -14.79
C GLN A 121 16.20 -8.57 -13.56
N ASP A 122 16.27 -7.25 -13.75
CA ASP A 122 15.86 -6.27 -12.75
C ASP A 122 14.48 -5.72 -13.14
N VAL A 123 13.48 -5.97 -12.29
CA VAL A 123 12.13 -5.45 -12.47
C VAL A 123 11.95 -4.26 -11.53
N PRO A 124 11.81 -3.03 -12.06
CA PRO A 124 11.65 -1.85 -11.21
C PRO A 124 10.38 -1.91 -10.37
N VAL A 125 10.46 -1.45 -9.13
CA VAL A 125 9.31 -1.26 -8.26
C VAL A 125 8.95 0.22 -8.28
N LYS A 126 7.70 0.53 -8.62
CA LYS A 126 7.17 1.90 -8.60
C LYS A 126 5.79 1.86 -7.97
N ILE A 127 5.54 2.80 -7.08
CA ILE A 127 4.26 2.88 -6.38
C ILE A 127 3.67 4.29 -6.44
N SER A 128 2.36 4.35 -6.34
CA SER A 128 1.61 5.53 -5.99
C SER A 128 0.96 5.30 -4.64
N TYR A 129 0.74 6.35 -3.88
CA TYR A 129 0.11 6.23 -2.56
C TYR A 129 -0.74 7.45 -2.23
N GLY A 130 -1.67 7.24 -1.32
CA GLY A 130 -2.36 8.30 -0.60
C GLY A 130 -2.21 8.04 0.89
N VAL A 131 -1.90 9.06 1.67
CA VAL A 131 -1.79 8.93 3.12
C VAL A 131 -2.60 10.01 3.81
N VAL A 132 -3.46 9.59 4.76
CA VAL A 132 -4.35 10.49 5.48
C VAL A 132 -4.36 10.10 6.96
N SER A 133 -4.20 11.11 7.83
CA SER A 133 -4.38 10.97 9.28
C SER A 133 -5.79 11.40 9.69
N THR A 134 -6.31 10.79 10.76
CA THR A 134 -7.56 11.23 11.39
C THR A 134 -7.51 12.71 11.78
N GLU A 135 -6.33 13.24 12.04
CA GLU A 135 -6.14 14.67 12.29
C GLU A 135 -6.62 15.52 11.13
N ALA A 136 -6.24 15.14 9.91
CA ALA A 136 -6.56 15.93 8.71
C ALA A 136 -8.04 15.90 8.37
N ILE A 137 -8.71 14.76 8.54
CA ILE A 137 -10.13 14.62 8.22
C ILE A 137 -11.05 14.88 9.41
N ARG A 138 -10.47 15.05 10.60
CA ARG A 138 -11.20 15.28 11.85
C ARG A 138 -12.30 14.24 12.09
N SER A 139 -12.00 12.99 11.80
CA SER A 139 -12.94 11.87 11.91
C SER A 139 -12.20 10.60 12.30
N PHE A 140 -12.87 9.76 13.11
CA PHE A 140 -12.40 8.41 13.46
C PHE A 140 -13.31 7.35 12.83
N ASP A 141 -13.91 7.68 11.67
CA ASP A 141 -14.73 6.75 10.89
C ASP A 141 -13.87 6.01 9.86
N SER A 142 -13.96 4.68 9.86
CA SER A 142 -13.14 3.83 8.97
C SER A 142 -13.40 4.09 7.50
N LYS A 143 -14.67 4.24 7.11
CA LYS A 143 -15.05 4.51 5.71
C LYS A 143 -14.51 5.86 5.24
N ALA A 144 -14.59 6.88 6.10
CA ALA A 144 -14.09 8.21 5.78
C ALA A 144 -12.57 8.20 5.58
N LEU A 145 -11.84 7.49 6.44
CA LEU A 145 -10.38 7.40 6.35
C LEU A 145 -9.94 6.64 5.09
N LEU A 146 -10.57 5.51 4.80
CA LEU A 146 -10.29 4.74 3.58
C LEU A 146 -10.59 5.55 2.33
N LYS A 147 -11.73 6.21 2.28
CA LYS A 147 -12.14 7.03 1.13
C LYS A 147 -11.16 8.19 0.89
N ALA A 148 -10.77 8.90 1.95
CA ALA A 148 -9.84 10.01 1.85
C ALA A 148 -8.47 9.56 1.35
N SER A 149 -7.99 8.42 1.84
CA SER A 149 -6.69 7.84 1.43
C SER A 149 -6.72 7.38 -0.02
N ASP A 150 -7.80 6.71 -0.43
CA ASP A 150 -8.01 6.29 -1.82
C ASP A 150 -8.07 7.48 -2.77
N GLN A 151 -8.76 8.55 -2.39
CA GLN A 151 -8.84 9.77 -3.18
C GLN A 151 -7.46 10.41 -3.38
N LYS A 152 -6.63 10.45 -2.34
CA LYS A 152 -5.26 10.95 -2.46
C LYS A 152 -4.39 10.07 -3.35
N LEU A 153 -4.56 8.78 -3.29
CA LEU A 153 -3.90 7.84 -4.19
C LEU A 153 -4.29 8.12 -5.64
N TYR A 154 -5.58 8.28 -5.91
CA TYR A 154 -6.08 8.61 -7.24
C TYR A 154 -5.47 9.91 -7.77
N GLU A 155 -5.39 10.95 -6.94
CA GLU A 155 -4.77 12.23 -7.29
C GLU A 155 -3.29 12.07 -7.64
N MET A 156 -2.54 11.28 -6.89
CA MET A 156 -1.13 11.01 -7.19
C MET A 156 -0.98 10.28 -8.52
N LYS A 157 -1.82 9.28 -8.79
CA LYS A 157 -1.79 8.55 -10.06
C LYS A 157 -2.09 9.46 -11.26
N ALA A 158 -3.01 10.41 -11.11
CA ALA A 158 -3.37 11.35 -12.16
C ALA A 158 -2.21 12.30 -12.57
N LEU A 159 -1.26 12.52 -11.68
CA LEU A 159 -0.08 13.36 -11.94
C LEU A 159 1.05 12.61 -12.66
N LYS A 160 0.96 11.29 -12.80
CA LYS A 160 2.02 10.49 -13.41
C LYS A 160 1.90 10.45 -14.93
N PRO A 161 3.06 10.39 -15.66
CA PRO A 161 3.02 10.27 -17.11
C PRO A 161 2.42 8.93 -17.54
N LYS A 162 1.88 8.90 -18.78
CA LYS A 162 1.35 7.67 -19.37
C LYS A 162 2.45 6.61 -19.48
N THR A 163 2.09 5.36 -19.29
CA THR A 163 3.02 4.26 -19.33
C THR A 163 3.48 3.96 -20.76
N LYS A 164 4.66 3.34 -20.91
CA LYS A 164 5.18 2.90 -22.21
C LYS A 164 4.21 1.96 -22.93
N ARG A 165 3.46 1.17 -22.18
CA ARG A 165 2.46 0.26 -22.74
C ARG A 165 1.34 1.00 -23.45
N ALA A 166 0.76 2.02 -22.82
CA ALA A 166 -0.28 2.82 -23.44
C ALA A 166 0.22 3.47 -24.74
N ALA A 167 1.46 3.98 -24.75
CA ALA A 167 2.10 4.54 -25.95
C ALA A 167 2.28 3.48 -27.04
N HIS A 168 2.67 2.24 -26.67
CA HIS A 168 2.87 1.14 -27.62
C HIS A 168 1.53 0.69 -28.23
N GLU A 169 0.49 0.58 -27.43
CA GLU A 169 -0.87 0.23 -27.90
C GLU A 169 -1.43 1.30 -28.86
N GLN A 170 -1.07 2.55 -28.66
CA GLN A 170 -1.48 3.65 -29.56
C GLN A 170 -0.71 3.66 -30.88
N SER A 171 0.50 3.12 -30.90
CA SER A 171 1.34 3.10 -32.11
C SER A 171 1.16 1.84 -32.96
N ALA A 172 0.48 0.83 -32.42
CA ALA A 172 0.16 -0.38 -33.14
C ALA A 172 -1.21 -0.29 -33.83
#